data_3a96fd0e52f46b0d01fc67a31e64d1d0
#
_entry.id   3a96fd0e52f46b0d01fc67a31e64d1d0
#
_cell.length_a   1.000
_cell.length_b   1.000
_cell.length_c   1.000
_cell.angle_alpha   90.00
_cell.angle_beta   90.00
_cell.angle_gamma   90.00
#
_symmetry.space_group_name_H-M   'P 1'
#
loop_
_entity.id
_entity.type
_entity.pdbx_description
1 polymer ?
#
loop_
_entity_poly.entity_id
_entity_poly.type
_entity_poly.pdbx_seq_one_letter_code
_entity_poly.pdbx_strand_id
1 'polypeptide(L)'
;MVGFRNKGFKLLPLLLAGCILMTSQGVMAARTAAMGSKPVITIALVDTFSPDFYLHTYVPTVDYLRTHLPQYEFRIKEIDYRDVDDGIKNVHPDFLFSSASTFGELGAFEGAHQVATKKSAQEKDAAHSLSSLFIVPAASPIHDFAEMHGRTVAITDSQSFDGWQIAKGEISKHGQDPDRFFSEVYETHYGIPDVATLVSQGFADVGVLSTCEFESMEAQGQIKRQDFRLIGVRKGISGCLRSTDQYPDVVISSMPWVSSDVMRDMTIAILSMPRNGRNFDWVVESDFQPTMDLLKSLKIGPYRYLRDMSPQGIWKRYKAEILLTVALLLAVIFHIVTLNILVRRRTAELTQALETTRRLYNERRQSHQKILNLERNSIVSQLSSMFAHEIKQPIMNISLYAAALKMYLKRAGILKEKPAELLEALESEVERSSAIVEHVRSYAKSRPTERKDTALEKLIEDALKTFPELPPCVHVDASGHYPVHADPFEIQFIILSSLLNVSSTGTPFFSNPLIF
;
A
#
# COMPACT_ATOMS: atom_id res chain seq x y z
N MET A 1 39.73 -28.48 50.46
CA MET A 1 40.26 -29.79 50.85
C MET A 1 39.78 -30.83 49.86
N VAL A 2 40.65 -31.72 49.53
CA VAL A 2 40.63 -32.88 48.62
C VAL A 2 41.11 -32.52 47.22
N GLY A 3 42.35 -32.90 47.02
CA GLY A 3 43.11 -32.82 45.80
C GLY A 3 42.81 -33.99 44.86
N PHE A 4 42.87 -33.68 43.56
CA PHE A 4 42.97 -34.69 42.51
C PHE A 4 44.35 -34.62 41.85
N ARG A 5 45.04 -35.65 41.97
CA ARG A 5 46.41 -35.91 41.54
C ARG A 5 46.44 -36.23 40.05
N ASN A 6 47.16 -35.45 39.32
CA ASN A 6 47.47 -35.53 37.89
C ASN A 6 48.34 -36.75 37.57
N LYS A 7 47.85 -37.75 36.83
CA LYS A 7 48.62 -38.79 36.17
C LYS A 7 48.00 -39.08 34.81
N GLY A 8 48.62 -38.62 33.73
CA GLY A 8 48.17 -38.98 32.39
C GLY A 8 48.69 -38.12 31.25
N PHE A 9 49.98 -37.74 31.28
CA PHE A 9 50.51 -36.94 30.20
C PHE A 9 51.91 -37.42 29.78
N LYS A 10 52.00 -38.65 29.25
CA LYS A 10 53.28 -39.16 28.66
C LYS A 10 53.12 -40.02 27.39
N LEU A 11 51.96 -40.05 26.71
CA LEU A 11 51.80 -40.86 25.49
C LEU A 11 51.44 -40.06 24.22
N LEU A 12 51.44 -38.73 24.30
CA LEU A 12 51.05 -37.88 23.14
C LEU A 12 52.13 -37.62 22.08
N PRO A 13 53.46 -37.62 22.36
CA PRO A 13 54.44 -37.35 21.32
C PRO A 13 54.75 -38.54 20.40
N LEU A 14 54.41 -39.79 20.75
CA LEU A 14 54.69 -40.95 19.88
C LEU A 14 53.65 -41.17 18.79
N LEU A 15 52.42 -40.71 18.97
CA LEU A 15 51.35 -40.83 17.98
C LEU A 15 51.44 -39.71 16.89
N LEU A 16 52.00 -38.56 17.19
CA LEU A 16 52.19 -37.50 16.19
C LEU A 16 53.35 -37.81 15.23
N ALA A 17 54.37 -38.51 15.64
CA ALA A 17 55.51 -38.89 14.76
C ALA A 17 55.11 -39.99 13.74
N GLY A 18 54.17 -40.88 14.10
CA GLY A 18 53.66 -41.92 13.22
C GLY A 18 52.72 -41.40 12.10
N CYS A 19 51.93 -40.36 12.35
CA CYS A 19 51.07 -39.75 11.36
C CYS A 19 51.83 -38.92 10.30
N ILE A 20 52.94 -38.30 10.63
CA ILE A 20 53.74 -37.48 9.70
C ILE A 20 54.51 -38.35 8.71
N LEU A 21 54.94 -39.55 9.08
CA LEU A 21 55.62 -40.49 8.17
C LEU A 21 54.66 -41.20 7.21
N MET A 22 53.38 -41.40 7.54
CA MET A 22 52.39 -41.99 6.64
C MET A 22 51.89 -40.98 5.59
N THR A 23 51.85 -39.67 5.88
CA THR A 23 51.41 -38.67 4.94
C THR A 23 52.46 -38.32 3.86
N SER A 24 53.75 -38.51 4.15
CA SER A 24 54.81 -38.24 3.16
C SER A 24 54.91 -39.32 2.07
N GLN A 25 54.56 -40.57 2.33
CA GLN A 25 54.54 -41.62 1.31
C GLN A 25 53.26 -41.57 0.43
N GLY A 26 52.13 -41.13 0.97
CA GLY A 26 50.91 -40.93 0.19
C GLY A 26 51.02 -39.77 -0.81
N VAL A 27 51.71 -38.70 -0.46
CA VAL A 27 51.91 -37.53 -1.34
C VAL A 27 52.96 -37.81 -2.47
N MET A 28 53.98 -38.66 -2.19
CA MET A 28 54.91 -39.10 -3.25
C MET A 28 54.30 -40.09 -4.22
N ALA A 29 53.44 -41.02 -3.75
CA ALA A 29 52.74 -41.96 -4.62
C ALA A 29 51.66 -41.27 -5.48
N ALA A 30 50.99 -40.26 -4.96
CA ALA A 30 50.04 -39.43 -5.74
C ALA A 30 50.76 -38.56 -6.79
N ARG A 31 51.98 -38.07 -6.51
CA ARG A 31 52.78 -37.31 -7.48
C ARG A 31 53.40 -38.19 -8.61
N THR A 32 53.71 -39.46 -8.35
CA THR A 32 54.22 -40.38 -9.37
C THR A 32 53.12 -40.99 -10.24
N ALA A 33 51.90 -41.13 -9.75
CA ALA A 33 50.75 -41.55 -10.56
C ALA A 33 50.25 -40.45 -11.51
N ALA A 34 50.55 -39.18 -11.23
CA ALA A 34 50.17 -38.05 -12.09
C ALA A 34 51.19 -37.76 -13.24
N MET A 35 52.32 -38.50 -13.29
CA MET A 35 53.35 -38.25 -14.28
C MET A 35 53.19 -39.01 -15.63
N GLY A 36 52.02 -39.61 -15.92
CA GLY A 36 51.84 -40.42 -17.10
C GLY A 36 50.56 -40.16 -17.93
N SER A 37 49.56 -39.45 -17.41
CA SER A 37 48.34 -39.19 -18.17
C SER A 37 48.31 -37.76 -18.71
N LYS A 38 48.10 -37.60 -19.99
CA LYS A 38 47.91 -36.29 -20.62
C LYS A 38 46.74 -35.57 -19.97
N PRO A 39 46.81 -34.26 -19.75
CA PRO A 39 45.64 -33.49 -19.33
C PRO A 39 44.52 -33.67 -20.32
N VAL A 40 43.33 -33.96 -19.81
CA VAL A 40 42.13 -34.14 -20.61
C VAL A 40 41.44 -32.80 -20.82
N ILE A 41 41.19 -32.46 -22.09
CA ILE A 41 40.42 -31.29 -22.46
C ILE A 41 39.08 -31.75 -23.01
N THR A 42 38.00 -31.36 -22.39
CA THR A 42 36.62 -31.66 -22.83
C THR A 42 36.13 -30.57 -23.76
N ILE A 43 35.87 -30.92 -25.00
CA ILE A 43 35.25 -30.04 -26.00
C ILE A 43 33.80 -30.46 -26.17
N ALA A 44 32.87 -29.56 -25.99
CA ALA A 44 31.45 -29.81 -26.20
C ALA A 44 30.95 -29.08 -27.46
N LEU A 45 30.02 -29.76 -28.17
CA LEU A 45 29.23 -29.20 -29.24
C LEU A 45 27.80 -29.01 -28.70
N VAL A 46 27.26 -27.82 -28.82
CA VAL A 46 25.84 -27.58 -28.56
C VAL A 46 25.08 -27.91 -29.85
N ASP A 47 24.26 -28.95 -29.81
CA ASP A 47 23.62 -29.56 -30.95
C ASP A 47 22.47 -28.70 -31.52
N THR A 48 22.79 -27.75 -32.38
CA THR A 48 21.85 -26.98 -33.22
C THR A 48 22.38 -26.81 -34.63
N PHE A 49 23.36 -27.63 -35.02
CA PHE A 49 24.06 -27.48 -36.27
C PHE A 49 23.70 -28.60 -37.26
N SER A 50 23.76 -28.25 -38.57
CA SER A 50 23.52 -29.21 -39.63
C SER A 50 24.60 -30.30 -39.64
N PRO A 51 24.29 -31.49 -40.20
CA PRO A 51 25.29 -32.53 -40.46
C PRO A 51 26.49 -32.02 -41.26
N ASP A 52 26.28 -31.08 -42.16
CA ASP A 52 27.34 -30.43 -42.95
C ASP A 52 28.34 -29.69 -42.07
N PHE A 53 27.88 -28.93 -41.08
CA PHE A 53 28.74 -28.28 -40.11
C PHE A 53 29.56 -29.31 -39.33
N TYR A 54 28.96 -30.37 -38.87
CA TYR A 54 29.65 -31.41 -38.11
C TYR A 54 30.79 -32.04 -38.92
N LEU A 55 30.53 -32.42 -40.17
CA LEU A 55 31.50 -33.10 -41.03
C LEU A 55 32.58 -32.16 -41.59
N HIS A 56 32.22 -30.94 -41.96
CA HIS A 56 33.11 -30.05 -42.70
C HIS A 56 33.73 -28.95 -41.84
N THR A 57 33.28 -28.71 -40.61
CA THR A 57 33.83 -27.69 -39.72
C THR A 57 34.32 -28.26 -38.40
N TYR A 58 33.44 -28.94 -37.67
CA TYR A 58 33.71 -29.42 -36.32
C TYR A 58 34.78 -30.53 -36.30
N VAL A 59 34.53 -31.62 -37.00
CA VAL A 59 35.45 -32.76 -37.04
C VAL A 59 36.86 -32.35 -37.55
N PRO A 60 37.02 -31.62 -38.65
CA PRO A 60 38.33 -31.17 -39.11
C PRO A 60 39.06 -30.28 -38.13
N THR A 61 38.33 -29.46 -37.36
CA THR A 61 38.91 -28.59 -36.34
C THR A 61 39.44 -29.42 -35.17
N VAL A 62 38.66 -30.37 -34.68
CA VAL A 62 39.08 -31.24 -33.58
C VAL A 62 40.25 -32.15 -33.99
N ASP A 63 40.27 -32.67 -35.19
CA ASP A 63 41.37 -33.50 -35.70
C ASP A 63 42.67 -32.69 -35.88
N TYR A 64 42.55 -31.44 -36.30
CA TYR A 64 43.67 -30.51 -36.33
C TYR A 64 44.23 -30.28 -34.93
N LEU A 65 43.39 -30.03 -33.92
CA LEU A 65 43.80 -29.85 -32.52
C LEU A 65 44.48 -31.11 -31.99
N ARG A 66 43.97 -32.29 -32.21
CA ARG A 66 44.59 -33.57 -31.82
C ARG A 66 46.00 -33.74 -32.38
N THR A 67 46.19 -33.30 -33.62
CA THR A 67 47.49 -33.41 -34.31
C THR A 67 48.52 -32.38 -33.82
N HIS A 68 48.06 -31.14 -33.54
CA HIS A 68 48.97 -30.03 -33.21
C HIS A 68 49.19 -29.80 -31.71
N LEU A 69 48.32 -30.37 -30.87
CA LEU A 69 48.41 -30.32 -29.42
C LEU A 69 48.51 -31.73 -28.82
N PRO A 70 49.55 -32.54 -29.18
CA PRO A 70 49.63 -33.93 -28.76
C PRO A 70 49.88 -34.11 -27.25
N GLN A 71 50.18 -33.03 -26.51
CA GLN A 71 50.33 -33.02 -25.07
C GLN A 71 48.97 -33.16 -24.33
N TYR A 72 47.85 -32.92 -25.01
CA TYR A 72 46.50 -33.02 -24.44
C TYR A 72 45.76 -34.25 -24.98
N GLU A 73 44.82 -34.74 -24.19
CA GLU A 73 43.80 -35.73 -24.62
C GLU A 73 42.46 -35.02 -24.84
N PHE A 74 41.91 -35.07 -26.05
CA PHE A 74 40.65 -34.40 -26.38
C PHE A 74 39.47 -35.36 -26.24
N ARG A 75 38.56 -35.02 -25.30
CA ARG A 75 37.28 -35.70 -25.10
C ARG A 75 36.15 -34.87 -25.69
N ILE A 76 35.37 -35.51 -26.60
CA ILE A 76 34.29 -34.87 -27.28
C ILE A 76 32.97 -35.24 -26.57
N LYS A 77 32.12 -34.23 -26.39
CA LYS A 77 30.77 -34.37 -25.83
C LYS A 77 29.78 -33.53 -26.63
N GLU A 78 28.53 -33.94 -26.59
CA GLU A 78 27.40 -33.20 -27.14
C GLU A 78 26.57 -32.69 -25.97
N ILE A 79 26.01 -31.50 -26.11
CA ILE A 79 25.11 -30.86 -25.16
C ILE A 79 23.82 -30.54 -25.92
N ASP A 80 22.70 -31.01 -25.39
CA ASP A 80 21.39 -30.69 -25.95
C ASP A 80 21.13 -29.17 -25.83
N TYR A 81 20.87 -28.55 -26.98
CA TYR A 81 20.60 -27.10 -27.06
C TYR A 81 19.34 -26.66 -26.30
N ARG A 82 18.45 -27.61 -26.00
CA ARG A 82 17.22 -27.33 -25.22
C ARG A 82 17.49 -27.17 -23.75
N ASP A 83 18.63 -27.65 -23.24
CA ASP A 83 19.03 -27.61 -21.86
C ASP A 83 20.54 -27.41 -21.70
N VAL A 84 21.02 -26.29 -22.20
CA VAL A 84 22.44 -25.94 -22.21
C VAL A 84 22.99 -25.77 -20.79
N ASP A 85 22.22 -25.16 -19.88
CA ASP A 85 22.63 -24.90 -18.50
C ASP A 85 22.91 -26.21 -17.73
N ASP A 86 22.02 -27.20 -17.83
CA ASP A 86 22.22 -28.50 -17.21
C ASP A 86 23.24 -29.36 -17.96
N GLY A 87 23.33 -29.22 -19.28
CA GLY A 87 24.37 -29.82 -20.09
C GLY A 87 25.77 -29.39 -19.64
N ILE A 88 25.99 -28.11 -19.43
CA ILE A 88 27.30 -27.58 -18.92
C ILE A 88 27.62 -28.13 -17.54
N LYS A 89 26.65 -28.14 -16.62
CA LYS A 89 26.85 -28.69 -15.28
C LYS A 89 27.22 -30.18 -15.29
N ASN A 90 26.57 -30.95 -16.15
CA ASN A 90 26.78 -32.41 -16.23
C ASN A 90 28.05 -32.80 -16.99
N VAL A 91 28.38 -32.09 -18.09
CA VAL A 91 29.53 -32.39 -18.96
C VAL A 91 30.79 -31.71 -18.45
N HIS A 92 30.67 -30.53 -17.85
CA HIS A 92 31.75 -29.66 -17.38
C HIS A 92 32.82 -29.44 -18.48
N PRO A 93 32.42 -28.87 -19.64
CA PRO A 93 33.30 -28.73 -20.79
C PRO A 93 34.32 -27.63 -20.55
N ASP A 94 35.52 -27.80 -21.11
CA ASP A 94 36.55 -26.75 -21.13
C ASP A 94 36.32 -25.76 -22.27
N PHE A 95 35.90 -26.28 -23.44
CA PHE A 95 35.59 -25.47 -24.62
C PHE A 95 34.27 -25.88 -25.21
N LEU A 96 33.56 -24.92 -25.83
CA LEU A 96 32.30 -25.14 -26.50
C LEU A 96 32.33 -24.58 -27.91
N PHE A 97 31.69 -25.33 -28.82
CA PHE A 97 31.23 -24.85 -30.12
C PHE A 97 29.76 -24.52 -30.01
N SER A 98 29.40 -23.25 -30.20
CA SER A 98 28.00 -22.81 -30.12
C SER A 98 27.72 -21.72 -31.17
N SER A 99 26.42 -21.47 -31.41
CA SER A 99 26.01 -20.30 -32.19
C SER A 99 26.39 -19.00 -31.47
N ALA A 100 26.46 -17.89 -32.20
CA ALA A 100 26.69 -16.56 -31.60
C ALA A 100 25.58 -16.19 -30.60
N SER A 101 24.35 -16.68 -30.81
CA SER A 101 23.23 -16.52 -29.87
C SER A 101 23.49 -17.23 -28.54
N THR A 102 23.86 -18.52 -28.59
CA THR A 102 24.19 -19.30 -27.39
C THR A 102 25.44 -18.76 -26.69
N PHE A 103 26.47 -18.38 -27.45
CA PHE A 103 27.66 -17.71 -26.88
C PHE A 103 27.29 -16.43 -26.11
N GLY A 104 26.40 -15.60 -26.66
CA GLY A 104 25.91 -14.39 -25.97
C GLY A 104 25.24 -14.71 -24.63
N GLU A 105 24.51 -15.81 -24.53
CA GLU A 105 23.91 -16.29 -23.27
C GLU A 105 24.98 -16.81 -22.30
N LEU A 106 25.88 -17.67 -22.78
CA LEU A 106 26.96 -18.24 -21.98
C LEU A 106 27.93 -17.17 -21.44
N GLY A 107 28.26 -16.17 -22.26
CA GLY A 107 29.07 -15.03 -21.83
C GLY A 107 28.43 -14.23 -20.72
N ALA A 108 27.11 -14.06 -20.78
CA ALA A 108 26.37 -13.28 -19.78
C ALA A 108 26.17 -14.02 -18.46
N PHE A 109 25.95 -15.33 -18.47
CA PHE A 109 25.56 -16.11 -17.28
C PHE A 109 26.67 -17.02 -16.75
N GLU A 110 27.46 -17.63 -17.64
CA GLU A 110 28.46 -18.63 -17.27
C GLU A 110 29.90 -18.08 -17.37
N GLY A 111 30.06 -16.84 -17.84
CA GLY A 111 31.40 -16.23 -17.98
C GLY A 111 32.22 -16.85 -19.09
N ALA A 112 31.62 -17.37 -20.15
CA ALA A 112 32.32 -17.91 -21.29
C ALA A 112 33.07 -16.82 -22.05
N HIS A 113 34.31 -17.12 -22.48
CA HIS A 113 35.17 -16.21 -23.22
C HIS A 113 35.35 -16.71 -24.64
N GLN A 114 35.29 -15.81 -25.63
CA GLN A 114 35.58 -16.13 -27.01
C GLN A 114 37.02 -16.59 -27.20
N VAL A 115 37.20 -17.66 -27.96
CA VAL A 115 38.49 -18.11 -28.46
C VAL A 115 38.61 -17.78 -29.94
N ALA A 116 37.62 -18.14 -30.73
CA ALA A 116 37.57 -17.87 -32.17
C ALA A 116 36.12 -17.87 -32.65
N THR A 117 35.89 -17.20 -33.80
CA THR A 117 34.60 -17.22 -34.52
C THR A 117 34.89 -17.69 -35.94
N LYS A 118 33.98 -18.55 -36.45
CA LYS A 118 34.04 -19.04 -37.81
C LYS A 118 33.79 -17.89 -38.78
N LYS A 119 34.65 -17.75 -39.78
CA LYS A 119 34.46 -16.86 -40.91
C LYS A 119 34.32 -17.68 -42.17
N SER A 120 33.16 -17.59 -42.84
CA SER A 120 32.97 -18.21 -44.13
C SER A 120 33.91 -17.59 -45.19
N ALA A 121 34.41 -18.42 -46.12
CA ALA A 121 35.29 -17.96 -47.20
C ALA A 121 34.56 -17.01 -48.17
N GLN A 122 33.26 -17.10 -48.30
CA GLN A 122 32.42 -16.25 -49.14
C GLN A 122 32.13 -14.88 -48.50
N GLU A 123 32.35 -14.73 -47.21
CA GLU A 123 32.00 -13.54 -46.47
C GLU A 123 33.23 -12.63 -46.19
N LYS A 124 32.96 -11.32 -46.03
CA LYS A 124 33.98 -10.29 -45.84
C LYS A 124 34.68 -10.45 -44.47
N ASP A 125 33.91 -10.65 -43.46
CA ASP A 125 34.34 -10.76 -42.06
C ASP A 125 33.47 -11.75 -41.28
N ALA A 126 33.84 -12.05 -40.05
CA ALA A 126 33.12 -13.01 -39.23
C ALA A 126 31.84 -12.44 -38.61
N ALA A 127 31.76 -11.09 -38.46
CA ALA A 127 30.56 -10.41 -37.93
C ALA A 127 29.39 -10.49 -38.91
N HIS A 128 29.64 -10.68 -40.19
CA HIS A 128 28.63 -10.67 -41.24
C HIS A 128 28.63 -11.99 -42.03
N SER A 129 28.54 -13.12 -41.32
CA SER A 129 28.68 -14.46 -41.89
C SER A 129 27.33 -15.22 -41.96
N LEU A 130 26.40 -14.98 -41.04
CA LEU A 130 25.10 -15.67 -41.00
C LEU A 130 23.93 -14.74 -41.30
N SER A 131 22.92 -15.30 -42.01
CA SER A 131 21.67 -14.63 -42.37
C SER A 131 20.57 -15.68 -42.62
N SER A 132 19.32 -15.24 -42.78
CA SER A 132 18.23 -16.11 -43.23
C SER A 132 17.71 -15.69 -44.60
N LEU A 133 17.17 -16.64 -45.33
CA LEU A 133 16.50 -16.43 -46.64
C LEU A 133 15.06 -16.93 -46.58
N PHE A 134 14.10 -16.06 -46.93
CA PHE A 134 12.70 -16.45 -47.08
C PHE A 134 12.44 -16.90 -48.52
N ILE A 135 11.87 -18.10 -48.65
CA ILE A 135 11.47 -18.69 -49.92
C ILE A 135 9.98 -18.98 -49.94
N VAL A 136 9.35 -18.88 -51.12
CA VAL A 136 7.97 -19.31 -51.36
C VAL A 136 7.91 -20.03 -52.71
N PRO A 137 6.90 -20.87 -53.03
CA PRO A 137 6.73 -21.44 -54.37
C PRO A 137 6.67 -20.32 -55.42
N ALA A 138 7.22 -20.53 -56.60
CA ALA A 138 7.19 -19.52 -57.67
C ALA A 138 5.76 -19.10 -58.06
N ALA A 139 4.80 -20.03 -57.97
CA ALA A 139 3.39 -19.80 -58.24
C ALA A 139 2.62 -19.19 -57.05
N SER A 140 3.27 -18.97 -55.90
CA SER A 140 2.63 -18.40 -54.69
C SER A 140 2.10 -17.00 -54.95
N PRO A 141 0.96 -16.61 -54.35
CA PRO A 141 0.46 -15.24 -54.38
C PRO A 141 1.30 -14.28 -53.51
N ILE A 142 2.26 -14.78 -52.73
CA ILE A 142 3.10 -14.00 -51.83
C ILE A 142 4.23 -13.36 -52.63
N HIS A 143 4.27 -12.03 -52.64
CA HIS A 143 5.27 -11.25 -53.38
C HIS A 143 6.16 -10.42 -52.48
N ASP A 144 5.69 -10.09 -51.28
CA ASP A 144 6.43 -9.26 -50.33
C ASP A 144 6.35 -9.80 -48.90
N PHE A 145 7.07 -9.14 -48.00
CA PHE A 145 7.18 -9.55 -46.61
C PHE A 145 5.84 -9.51 -45.87
N ALA A 146 5.00 -8.50 -46.15
CA ALA A 146 3.73 -8.29 -45.43
C ALA A 146 2.72 -9.41 -45.74
N GLU A 147 2.75 -9.95 -46.97
CA GLU A 147 1.85 -11.02 -47.43
C GLU A 147 2.15 -12.39 -46.80
N MET A 148 3.31 -12.54 -46.13
CA MET A 148 3.63 -13.75 -45.37
C MET A 148 2.87 -13.81 -44.02
N HIS A 149 2.29 -12.71 -43.54
CA HIS A 149 1.54 -12.70 -42.29
C HIS A 149 0.34 -13.66 -42.32
N GLY A 150 0.21 -14.48 -41.27
CA GLY A 150 -0.86 -15.46 -41.13
C GLY A 150 -0.70 -16.71 -42.01
N ARG A 151 0.41 -16.84 -42.75
CA ARG A 151 0.74 -18.02 -43.55
C ARG A 151 1.38 -19.11 -42.70
N THR A 152 1.55 -20.30 -43.28
CA THR A 152 2.32 -21.39 -42.68
C THR A 152 3.79 -21.28 -43.07
N VAL A 153 4.71 -21.65 -42.15
CA VAL A 153 6.15 -21.59 -42.41
C VAL A 153 6.84 -22.90 -42.08
N ALA A 154 7.78 -23.31 -42.94
CA ALA A 154 8.71 -24.40 -42.68
C ALA A 154 10.08 -23.82 -42.26
N ILE A 155 10.67 -24.39 -41.23
CA ILE A 155 11.97 -24.03 -40.68
C ILE A 155 12.80 -25.27 -40.37
N THR A 156 14.10 -25.13 -40.20
CA THR A 156 14.96 -26.26 -39.78
C THR A 156 14.69 -26.65 -38.34
N ASP A 157 14.80 -25.69 -37.40
CA ASP A 157 14.59 -25.90 -35.98
C ASP A 157 14.28 -24.55 -35.28
N SER A 158 13.43 -24.56 -34.31
CA SER A 158 13.01 -23.34 -33.56
C SER A 158 14.14 -22.67 -32.76
N GLN A 159 15.20 -23.38 -32.47
CA GLN A 159 16.41 -22.85 -31.80
C GLN A 159 17.54 -22.52 -32.79
N SER A 160 17.39 -22.87 -34.08
CA SER A 160 18.40 -22.54 -35.09
C SER A 160 18.61 -21.03 -35.18
N PHE A 161 19.87 -20.59 -35.09
CA PHE A 161 20.19 -19.18 -35.12
C PHE A 161 19.91 -18.54 -36.47
N ASP A 162 20.52 -19.07 -37.52
CA ASP A 162 20.33 -18.60 -38.91
C ASP A 162 19.08 -19.13 -39.57
N GLY A 163 18.65 -20.35 -39.22
CA GLY A 163 17.43 -20.94 -39.75
C GLY A 163 16.13 -20.35 -39.18
N TRP A 164 16.13 -19.70 -38.02
CA TRP A 164 14.91 -19.18 -37.44
C TRP A 164 15.06 -17.90 -36.60
N GLN A 165 16.02 -17.80 -35.63
CA GLN A 165 16.09 -16.65 -34.72
C GLN A 165 16.38 -15.35 -35.50
N ILE A 166 17.25 -15.38 -36.50
CA ILE A 166 17.54 -14.24 -37.39
C ILE A 166 16.29 -13.84 -38.18
N ALA A 167 15.53 -14.80 -38.70
CA ALA A 167 14.26 -14.56 -39.39
C ALA A 167 13.20 -13.91 -38.49
N LYS A 168 13.07 -14.38 -37.23
CA LYS A 168 12.24 -13.70 -36.21
C LYS A 168 12.66 -12.27 -35.94
N GLY A 169 13.98 -12.00 -35.90
CA GLY A 169 14.52 -10.65 -35.77
C GLY A 169 14.06 -9.74 -36.90
N GLU A 170 14.03 -10.23 -38.12
CA GLU A 170 13.53 -9.47 -39.26
C GLU A 170 12.04 -9.18 -39.14
N ILE A 171 11.23 -10.15 -38.70
CA ILE A 171 9.80 -9.96 -38.41
C ILE A 171 9.61 -8.85 -37.35
N SER A 172 10.39 -8.88 -36.27
CA SER A 172 10.37 -7.86 -35.21
C SER A 172 10.74 -6.47 -35.74
N LYS A 173 11.72 -6.36 -36.64
CA LYS A 173 12.12 -5.08 -37.28
C LYS A 173 11.00 -4.47 -38.13
N HIS A 174 10.14 -5.29 -38.70
CA HIS A 174 8.94 -4.87 -39.41
C HIS A 174 7.77 -4.53 -38.46
N GLY A 175 8.00 -4.48 -37.13
CA GLY A 175 6.99 -4.11 -36.13
C GLY A 175 5.93 -5.16 -35.87
N GLN A 176 6.15 -6.41 -36.31
CA GLN A 176 5.26 -7.55 -36.12
C GLN A 176 5.71 -8.37 -34.90
N ASP A 177 4.76 -9.08 -34.28
CA ASP A 177 5.05 -10.04 -33.22
C ASP A 177 5.59 -11.35 -33.85
N PRO A 178 6.89 -11.70 -33.68
CA PRO A 178 7.47 -12.87 -34.35
C PRO A 178 6.86 -14.20 -33.88
N ASP A 179 6.27 -14.25 -32.68
CA ASP A 179 5.65 -15.48 -32.17
C ASP A 179 4.20 -15.67 -32.66
N ARG A 180 3.64 -14.65 -33.33
CA ARG A 180 2.27 -14.67 -33.88
C ARG A 180 2.19 -14.34 -35.37
N PHE A 181 3.34 -14.10 -36.00
CA PHE A 181 3.40 -13.66 -37.38
C PHE A 181 2.89 -14.76 -38.34
N PHE A 182 3.32 -16.00 -38.12
CA PHE A 182 2.86 -17.16 -38.87
C PHE A 182 1.72 -17.88 -38.13
N SER A 183 0.82 -18.48 -38.85
CA SER A 183 -0.30 -19.27 -38.29
C SER A 183 0.15 -20.62 -37.74
N GLU A 184 1.15 -21.24 -38.38
CA GLU A 184 1.69 -22.53 -38.00
C GLU A 184 3.15 -22.62 -38.43
N VAL A 185 3.97 -23.35 -37.67
CA VAL A 185 5.41 -23.53 -37.88
C VAL A 185 5.70 -25.02 -37.97
N TYR A 186 6.26 -25.46 -39.09
CA TYR A 186 6.71 -26.85 -39.32
C TYR A 186 8.22 -26.93 -39.15
N GLU A 187 8.69 -27.75 -38.22
CA GLU A 187 10.11 -28.01 -37.98
C GLU A 187 10.57 -29.29 -38.66
N THR A 188 11.65 -29.21 -39.44
CA THR A 188 12.22 -30.40 -40.14
C THR A 188 13.32 -31.08 -39.34
N HIS A 189 13.90 -30.41 -38.33
CA HIS A 189 15.02 -30.88 -37.50
C HIS A 189 16.17 -31.46 -38.35
N TYR A 190 16.49 -30.78 -39.48
CA TYR A 190 17.48 -31.21 -40.47
C TYR A 190 17.18 -32.59 -41.08
N GLY A 191 15.94 -33.04 -41.00
CA GLY A 191 15.48 -34.32 -41.57
C GLY A 191 15.03 -34.25 -43.02
N ILE A 192 14.56 -35.39 -43.53
CA ILE A 192 13.90 -35.47 -44.83
C ILE A 192 12.39 -35.66 -44.57
N PRO A 193 11.50 -34.85 -45.17
CA PRO A 193 11.80 -33.77 -46.13
C PRO A 193 12.42 -32.52 -45.48
N ASP A 194 13.25 -31.83 -46.25
CA ASP A 194 13.82 -30.54 -45.86
C ASP A 194 12.85 -29.37 -46.09
N VAL A 195 13.25 -28.17 -45.62
CA VAL A 195 12.43 -26.94 -45.71
C VAL A 195 11.98 -26.67 -47.16
N ALA A 196 12.91 -26.73 -48.13
CA ALA A 196 12.61 -26.44 -49.53
C ALA A 196 11.62 -27.47 -50.13
N THR A 197 11.74 -28.72 -49.71
CA THR A 197 10.81 -29.80 -50.11
C THR A 197 9.41 -29.54 -49.59
N LEU A 198 9.25 -29.17 -48.30
CA LEU A 198 7.92 -28.83 -47.72
C LEU A 198 7.26 -27.68 -48.46
N VAL A 199 8.04 -26.65 -48.81
CA VAL A 199 7.56 -25.49 -49.57
C VAL A 199 7.18 -25.88 -51.00
N SER A 200 8.04 -26.64 -51.72
CA SER A 200 7.78 -27.01 -53.09
C SER A 200 6.56 -27.92 -53.24
N GLN A 201 6.29 -28.76 -52.24
CA GLN A 201 5.13 -29.66 -52.19
C GLN A 201 3.85 -29.01 -51.68
N GLY A 202 3.92 -27.74 -51.23
CA GLY A 202 2.77 -26.98 -50.74
C GLY A 202 2.32 -27.34 -49.31
N PHE A 203 3.17 -28.03 -48.52
CA PHE A 203 2.91 -28.28 -47.12
C PHE A 203 3.11 -27.03 -46.26
N ALA A 204 4.01 -26.11 -46.69
CA ALA A 204 4.19 -24.82 -46.11
C ALA A 204 4.15 -23.72 -47.19
N ASP A 205 3.55 -22.57 -46.86
CA ASP A 205 3.47 -21.42 -47.77
C ASP A 205 4.82 -20.70 -47.92
N VAL A 206 5.60 -20.68 -46.82
CA VAL A 206 6.88 -20.00 -46.70
C VAL A 206 7.94 -20.96 -46.16
N GLY A 207 9.18 -20.83 -46.58
CA GLY A 207 10.33 -21.51 -46.00
C GLY A 207 11.37 -20.50 -45.51
N VAL A 208 12.06 -20.86 -44.43
CA VAL A 208 13.23 -20.13 -43.95
C VAL A 208 14.45 -21.02 -44.09
N LEU A 209 15.39 -20.60 -44.94
CA LEU A 209 16.63 -21.32 -45.19
C LEU A 209 17.78 -20.61 -44.46
N SER A 210 18.74 -21.41 -44.00
CA SER A 210 20.00 -20.96 -43.44
C SER A 210 20.91 -20.34 -44.52
N THR A 211 21.99 -19.71 -44.09
CA THR A 211 22.96 -19.04 -44.94
C THR A 211 23.54 -20.00 -45.98
N CYS A 212 23.50 -19.60 -47.25
CA CYS A 212 24.01 -20.35 -48.42
C CYS A 212 23.35 -21.72 -48.66
N GLU A 213 22.31 -22.08 -47.93
CA GLU A 213 21.61 -23.37 -48.06
C GLU A 213 20.94 -23.46 -49.42
N PHE A 214 20.29 -22.39 -49.89
CA PHE A 214 19.61 -22.36 -51.19
C PHE A 214 20.59 -22.61 -52.34
N GLU A 215 21.75 -21.93 -52.36
CA GLU A 215 22.78 -22.07 -53.35
C GLU A 215 23.42 -23.47 -53.31
N SER A 216 23.63 -24.01 -52.11
CA SER A 216 24.17 -25.36 -51.93
C SER A 216 23.22 -26.43 -52.51
N MET A 217 21.91 -26.32 -52.19
CA MET A 217 20.89 -27.23 -52.72
C MET A 217 20.75 -27.10 -54.24
N GLU A 218 20.83 -25.89 -54.81
CA GLU A 218 20.83 -25.63 -56.25
C GLU A 218 22.06 -26.27 -56.93
N ALA A 219 23.25 -26.04 -56.37
CA ALA A 219 24.48 -26.59 -56.88
C ALA A 219 24.53 -28.13 -56.83
N GLN A 220 23.91 -28.73 -55.83
CA GLN A 220 23.77 -30.19 -55.71
C GLN A 220 22.63 -30.77 -56.58
N GLY A 221 21.86 -29.92 -57.27
CA GLY A 221 20.73 -30.31 -58.09
C GLY A 221 19.51 -30.81 -57.32
N GLN A 222 19.44 -30.53 -56.00
CA GLN A 222 18.32 -30.93 -55.16
C GLN A 222 17.08 -30.05 -55.42
N ILE A 223 17.28 -28.77 -55.75
CA ILE A 223 16.23 -27.82 -56.08
C ILE A 223 16.53 -27.12 -57.42
N LYS A 224 15.50 -26.56 -58.04
CA LYS A 224 15.64 -25.67 -59.20
C LYS A 224 15.23 -24.27 -58.79
N ARG A 225 16.09 -23.27 -59.00
CA ARG A 225 15.84 -21.88 -58.67
C ARG A 225 14.51 -21.35 -59.20
N GLN A 226 14.10 -21.76 -60.39
CA GLN A 226 12.86 -21.31 -61.03
C GLN A 226 11.59 -21.76 -60.29
N ASP A 227 11.68 -22.78 -59.42
CA ASP A 227 10.55 -23.33 -58.68
C ASP A 227 10.20 -22.47 -57.45
N PHE A 228 11.08 -21.52 -57.11
CA PHE A 228 10.95 -20.67 -55.93
C PHE A 228 11.00 -19.19 -56.26
N ARG A 229 10.28 -18.39 -55.48
CA ARG A 229 10.43 -16.93 -55.36
C ARG A 229 11.06 -16.62 -54.01
N LEU A 230 12.05 -15.74 -54.05
CA LEU A 230 12.77 -15.29 -52.86
C LEU A 230 12.17 -13.98 -52.39
N ILE A 231 11.83 -13.86 -51.11
CA ILE A 231 11.16 -12.70 -50.55
C ILE A 231 12.17 -11.80 -49.84
N GLY A 232 12.08 -10.48 -50.08
CA GLY A 232 12.88 -9.47 -49.40
C GLY A 232 14.39 -9.57 -49.65
N VAL A 233 14.81 -10.07 -50.83
CA VAL A 233 16.22 -10.28 -51.15
C VAL A 233 17.00 -9.00 -51.06
N ARG A 234 18.03 -8.99 -50.23
CA ARG A 234 18.99 -7.90 -50.08
C ARG A 234 20.19 -8.15 -50.96
N LYS A 235 20.59 -7.13 -51.73
CA LYS A 235 21.85 -7.15 -52.48
C LYS A 235 23.00 -6.99 -51.49
N GLY A 236 23.80 -8.02 -51.32
CA GLY A 236 25.00 -8.02 -50.46
C GLY A 236 26.29 -8.10 -51.23
N ILE A 237 27.38 -7.87 -50.55
CA ILE A 237 28.76 -7.99 -51.07
C ILE A 237 29.15 -9.50 -51.07
N SER A 238 28.43 -10.33 -50.35
CA SER A 238 28.65 -11.76 -50.20
C SER A 238 27.97 -12.58 -51.29
N GLY A 239 28.52 -13.77 -51.58
CA GLY A 239 28.07 -14.64 -52.65
C GLY A 239 26.74 -15.34 -52.43
N CYS A 240 26.16 -15.29 -51.19
CA CYS A 240 24.91 -15.98 -50.88
C CYS A 240 23.74 -15.00 -50.76
N LEU A 241 22.56 -15.47 -51.21
CA LEU A 241 21.30 -14.70 -51.12
C LEU A 241 20.79 -14.65 -49.70
N ARG A 242 20.23 -13.52 -49.32
CA ARG A 242 19.70 -13.30 -47.98
C ARG A 242 18.50 -12.34 -47.97
N SER A 243 17.62 -12.53 -47.01
CA SER A 243 16.47 -11.63 -46.75
C SER A 243 16.66 -10.78 -45.52
N THR A 244 17.64 -11.09 -44.66
CA THR A 244 17.84 -10.48 -43.35
C THR A 244 19.18 -9.75 -43.27
N ASP A 245 19.42 -9.07 -42.15
CA ASP A 245 20.77 -8.62 -41.78
C ASP A 245 21.66 -9.81 -41.49
N GLN A 246 22.98 -9.56 -41.42
CA GLN A 246 24.00 -10.56 -41.16
C GLN A 246 24.48 -10.50 -39.70
N TYR A 247 24.92 -11.67 -39.22
CA TYR A 247 25.34 -11.87 -37.83
C TYR A 247 26.61 -12.76 -37.79
N PRO A 248 27.35 -12.75 -36.63
CA PRO A 248 28.48 -13.64 -36.44
C PRO A 248 28.08 -15.13 -36.55
N ASP A 249 29.01 -15.93 -37.08
CA ASP A 249 28.85 -17.38 -37.20
C ASP A 249 29.17 -18.11 -35.89
N VAL A 250 29.44 -19.40 -35.94
CA VAL A 250 29.76 -20.29 -34.83
C VAL A 250 30.95 -19.75 -34.04
N VAL A 251 30.84 -19.78 -32.74
CA VAL A 251 31.86 -19.36 -31.80
C VAL A 251 32.46 -20.55 -31.06
N ILE A 252 33.78 -20.64 -31.03
CA ILE A 252 34.51 -21.45 -30.06
C ILE A 252 34.73 -20.60 -28.83
N SER A 253 34.17 -21.01 -27.70
CA SER A 253 34.34 -20.33 -26.41
C SER A 253 35.06 -21.24 -25.40
N SER A 254 35.79 -20.64 -24.45
CA SER A 254 36.32 -21.31 -23.28
C SER A 254 35.49 -20.99 -22.06
N MET A 255 35.45 -21.91 -21.12
CA MET A 255 34.82 -21.70 -19.84
C MET A 255 35.79 -21.07 -18.84
N PRO A 256 35.31 -20.35 -17.81
CA PRO A 256 36.18 -19.57 -16.90
C PRO A 256 37.12 -20.40 -16.04
N TRP A 257 36.90 -21.71 -15.93
CA TRP A 257 37.77 -22.61 -15.17
C TRP A 257 38.99 -23.13 -15.96
N VAL A 258 39.07 -22.82 -17.26
CA VAL A 258 40.22 -23.22 -18.10
C VAL A 258 41.48 -22.44 -17.70
N SER A 259 42.58 -23.16 -17.50
CA SER A 259 43.86 -22.50 -17.15
C SER A 259 44.39 -21.64 -18.29
N SER A 260 45.07 -20.56 -17.95
CA SER A 260 45.63 -19.64 -18.94
C SER A 260 46.59 -20.30 -19.95
N ASP A 261 47.33 -21.35 -19.52
CA ASP A 261 48.23 -22.06 -20.42
C ASP A 261 47.47 -22.88 -21.46
N VAL A 262 46.45 -23.61 -21.04
CA VAL A 262 45.54 -24.36 -21.95
C VAL A 262 44.84 -23.38 -22.89
N MET A 263 44.32 -22.26 -22.35
CA MET A 263 43.68 -21.23 -23.15
C MET A 263 44.59 -20.67 -24.23
N ARG A 264 45.83 -20.34 -23.89
CA ARG A 264 46.83 -19.86 -24.83
C ARG A 264 47.12 -20.88 -25.92
N ASP A 265 47.43 -22.15 -25.55
CA ASP A 265 47.76 -23.21 -26.51
C ASP A 265 46.62 -23.48 -27.49
N MET A 266 45.39 -23.56 -26.98
CA MET A 266 44.18 -23.76 -27.80
C MET A 266 43.96 -22.58 -28.76
N THR A 267 44.07 -21.33 -28.25
CA THR A 267 43.85 -20.12 -29.05
C THR A 267 44.89 -20.06 -30.21
N ILE A 268 46.18 -20.28 -29.90
CA ILE A 268 47.22 -20.29 -30.92
C ILE A 268 46.97 -21.36 -31.96
N ALA A 269 46.62 -22.60 -31.55
CA ALA A 269 46.38 -23.69 -32.46
C ALA A 269 45.17 -23.41 -33.40
N ILE A 270 44.05 -22.96 -32.81
CA ILE A 270 42.82 -22.68 -33.58
C ILE A 270 43.06 -21.55 -34.59
N LEU A 271 43.62 -20.44 -34.17
CA LEU A 271 43.87 -19.28 -35.04
C LEU A 271 44.96 -19.55 -36.10
N SER A 272 45.88 -20.50 -35.84
CA SER A 272 46.93 -20.93 -36.80
C SER A 272 46.48 -22.03 -37.76
N MET A 273 45.21 -22.50 -37.66
CA MET A 273 44.68 -23.55 -38.49
C MET A 273 44.65 -23.10 -39.96
N PRO A 274 45.44 -23.72 -40.87
CA PRO A 274 45.50 -23.27 -42.26
C PRO A 274 44.20 -23.59 -43.01
N ARG A 275 43.86 -22.75 -43.97
CA ARG A 275 42.67 -22.90 -44.80
C ARG A 275 42.61 -24.21 -45.57
N ASN A 276 43.71 -24.61 -46.24
CA ASN A 276 43.89 -25.89 -46.94
C ASN A 276 42.67 -26.43 -47.73
N GLY A 277 42.01 -25.54 -48.49
CA GLY A 277 40.82 -25.89 -49.26
C GLY A 277 39.51 -25.93 -48.51
N ARG A 278 39.48 -25.57 -47.21
CA ARG A 278 38.27 -25.39 -46.43
C ARG A 278 37.56 -24.11 -46.82
N ASN A 279 36.24 -24.10 -46.67
CA ASN A 279 35.41 -22.93 -46.95
C ASN A 279 35.27 -21.99 -45.76
N PHE A 280 36.16 -22.08 -44.75
CA PHE A 280 36.13 -21.23 -43.54
C PHE A 280 37.54 -21.01 -42.96
N ASP A 281 37.63 -19.96 -42.13
CA ASP A 281 38.77 -19.68 -41.25
C ASP A 281 38.26 -19.49 -39.82
N TRP A 282 39.16 -19.69 -38.83
CA TRP A 282 38.95 -19.26 -37.46
C TRP A 282 39.61 -17.93 -37.23
N VAL A 283 38.84 -16.91 -36.84
CA VAL A 283 39.31 -15.54 -36.58
C VAL A 283 38.77 -15.04 -35.24
N VAL A 284 39.31 -13.97 -34.72
CA VAL A 284 38.74 -13.29 -33.58
C VAL A 284 37.75 -12.25 -34.09
N GLU A 285 36.51 -12.35 -33.64
CA GLU A 285 35.46 -11.35 -33.90
C GLU A 285 35.15 -10.61 -32.61
N SER A 286 35.05 -9.29 -32.69
CA SER A 286 34.79 -8.46 -31.51
C SER A 286 33.37 -7.84 -31.49
N ASP A 287 32.67 -7.82 -32.61
CA ASP A 287 31.34 -7.22 -32.72
C ASP A 287 30.23 -8.23 -32.63
N PHE A 288 29.83 -8.52 -31.41
CA PHE A 288 28.63 -9.30 -31.11
C PHE A 288 27.41 -8.41 -30.76
N GLN A 289 27.52 -7.09 -30.85
CA GLN A 289 26.43 -6.18 -30.50
C GLN A 289 25.17 -6.42 -31.33
N PRO A 290 25.23 -6.67 -32.66
CA PRO A 290 24.06 -6.99 -33.44
C PRO A 290 23.33 -8.24 -32.92
N THR A 291 24.08 -9.27 -32.50
CA THR A 291 23.51 -10.49 -31.90
C THR A 291 22.82 -10.17 -30.58
N MET A 292 23.45 -9.38 -29.70
CA MET A 292 22.86 -9.00 -28.42
C MET A 292 21.60 -8.16 -28.62
N ASP A 293 21.57 -7.26 -29.60
CA ASP A 293 20.40 -6.47 -29.95
C ASP A 293 19.24 -7.35 -30.50
N LEU A 294 19.59 -8.36 -31.31
CA LEU A 294 18.64 -9.36 -31.77
C LEU A 294 18.03 -10.14 -30.60
N LEU A 295 18.85 -10.70 -29.70
CA LEU A 295 18.40 -11.43 -28.52
C LEU A 295 17.50 -10.57 -27.62
N LYS A 296 17.85 -9.29 -27.48
CA LYS A 296 17.05 -8.32 -26.73
C LYS A 296 15.71 -8.04 -27.38
N SER A 297 15.68 -7.88 -28.72
CA SER A 297 14.43 -7.65 -29.47
C SER A 297 13.48 -8.84 -29.36
N LEU A 298 14.01 -10.05 -29.39
CA LEU A 298 13.28 -11.30 -29.25
C LEU A 298 13.00 -11.70 -27.79
N LYS A 299 13.62 -11.01 -26.83
CA LYS A 299 13.53 -11.28 -25.38
C LYS A 299 13.91 -12.73 -25.06
N ILE A 300 15.00 -13.23 -25.66
CA ILE A 300 15.56 -14.56 -25.44
C ILE A 300 16.97 -14.48 -24.86
N GLY A 301 17.55 -15.62 -24.47
CA GLY A 301 18.87 -15.67 -23.86
C GLY A 301 18.99 -14.77 -22.64
N PRO A 302 20.03 -13.90 -22.56
CA PRO A 302 20.24 -12.99 -21.42
C PRO A 302 19.07 -12.05 -21.15
N TYR A 303 18.21 -11.82 -22.10
CA TYR A 303 17.10 -10.86 -22.05
C TYR A 303 15.72 -11.52 -21.82
N ARG A 304 15.67 -12.82 -21.50
CA ARG A 304 14.39 -13.53 -21.23
C ARG A 304 13.58 -12.91 -20.10
N TYR A 305 14.25 -12.26 -19.15
CA TYR A 305 13.58 -11.53 -18.06
C TYR A 305 12.66 -10.40 -18.57
N LEU A 306 12.93 -9.82 -19.75
CA LEU A 306 12.07 -8.77 -20.33
C LEU A 306 10.68 -9.31 -20.73
N ARG A 307 10.60 -10.62 -21.02
CA ARG A 307 9.32 -11.31 -21.29
C ARG A 307 8.56 -11.55 -19.99
N ASP A 308 9.26 -11.92 -18.93
CA ASP A 308 8.69 -12.16 -17.61
C ASP A 308 8.21 -10.87 -16.93
N MET A 309 8.87 -9.75 -17.23
CA MET A 309 8.46 -8.41 -16.76
C MET A 309 7.30 -7.79 -17.56
N SER A 310 6.81 -8.44 -18.60
CA SER A 310 5.59 -7.98 -19.28
C SER A 310 4.39 -8.07 -18.33
N PRO A 311 3.33 -7.20 -18.48
CA PRO A 311 2.13 -7.30 -17.65
C PRO A 311 1.51 -8.70 -17.65
N GLN A 312 1.58 -9.40 -18.81
CA GLN A 312 1.09 -10.76 -18.95
C GLN A 312 2.00 -11.80 -18.27
N GLY A 313 3.33 -11.61 -18.33
CA GLY A 313 4.32 -12.46 -17.66
C GLY A 313 4.21 -12.34 -16.14
N ILE A 314 4.14 -11.12 -15.63
CA ILE A 314 3.92 -10.85 -14.20
C ILE A 314 2.61 -11.48 -13.73
N TRP A 315 1.52 -11.30 -14.48
CA TRP A 315 0.24 -11.93 -14.16
C TRP A 315 0.31 -13.45 -14.14
N LYS A 316 0.94 -14.06 -15.17
CA LYS A 316 1.06 -15.53 -15.27
C LYS A 316 1.89 -16.12 -14.13
N ARG A 317 2.96 -15.44 -13.71
CA ARG A 317 3.89 -15.90 -12.68
C ARG A 317 3.38 -15.64 -11.26
N TYR A 318 2.82 -14.46 -11.02
CA TYR A 318 2.47 -13.97 -9.67
C TYR A 318 0.96 -13.85 -9.44
N LYS A 319 0.11 -14.48 -10.28
CA LYS A 319 -1.36 -14.38 -10.13
C LYS A 319 -1.87 -14.80 -8.76
N ALA A 320 -1.27 -15.83 -8.17
CA ALA A 320 -1.67 -16.34 -6.86
C ALA A 320 -1.32 -15.34 -5.75
N GLU A 321 -0.11 -14.79 -5.77
CA GLU A 321 0.38 -13.81 -4.82
C GLU A 321 -0.35 -12.47 -4.95
N ILE A 322 -0.63 -12.03 -6.19
CA ILE A 322 -1.42 -10.83 -6.46
C ILE A 322 -2.84 -11.00 -5.92
N LEU A 323 -3.51 -12.13 -6.22
CA LEU A 323 -4.86 -12.40 -5.73
C LEU A 323 -4.89 -12.49 -4.19
N LEU A 324 -3.90 -13.14 -3.58
CA LEU A 324 -3.78 -13.22 -2.13
C LEU A 324 -3.60 -11.81 -1.50
N THR A 325 -2.73 -10.98 -2.08
CA THR A 325 -2.49 -9.62 -1.61
C THR A 325 -3.75 -8.76 -1.73
N VAL A 326 -4.46 -8.84 -2.86
CA VAL A 326 -5.73 -8.14 -3.07
C VAL A 326 -6.80 -8.62 -2.08
N ALA A 327 -6.91 -9.93 -1.86
CA ALA A 327 -7.84 -10.50 -0.87
C ALA A 327 -7.54 -10.01 0.55
N LEU A 328 -6.25 -9.96 0.93
CA LEU A 328 -5.82 -9.44 2.24
C LEU A 328 -6.15 -7.95 2.40
N LEU A 329 -5.90 -7.15 1.37
CA LEU A 329 -6.26 -5.72 1.36
C LEU A 329 -7.78 -5.52 1.51
N LEU A 330 -8.58 -6.30 0.77
CA LEU A 330 -10.03 -6.24 0.88
C LEU A 330 -10.51 -6.65 2.29
N ALA A 331 -9.90 -7.68 2.89
CA ALA A 331 -10.20 -8.10 4.26
C ALA A 331 -9.86 -6.99 5.28
N VAL A 332 -8.72 -6.31 5.13
CA VAL A 332 -8.33 -5.17 5.98
C VAL A 332 -9.32 -4.01 5.82
N ILE A 333 -9.67 -3.65 4.57
CA ILE A 333 -10.65 -2.59 4.30
C ILE A 333 -12.00 -2.95 4.92
N PHE A 334 -12.46 -4.18 4.73
CA PHE A 334 -13.71 -4.67 5.33
C PHE A 334 -13.66 -4.60 6.85
N HIS A 335 -12.55 -4.99 7.45
CA HIS A 335 -12.35 -4.91 8.91
C HIS A 335 -12.38 -3.46 9.41
N ILE A 336 -11.71 -2.53 8.72
CA ILE A 336 -11.72 -1.09 9.07
C ILE A 336 -13.15 -0.53 8.95
N VAL A 337 -13.88 -0.87 7.89
CA VAL A 337 -15.27 -0.41 7.70
C VAL A 337 -16.17 -0.94 8.81
N THR A 338 -16.07 -2.23 9.13
CA THR A 338 -16.87 -2.84 10.21
C THR A 338 -16.54 -2.25 11.57
N LEU A 339 -15.26 -2.02 11.88
CA LEU A 339 -14.85 -1.34 13.10
C LEU A 339 -15.41 0.09 13.16
N ASN A 340 -15.30 0.86 12.09
CA ASN A 340 -15.84 2.22 12.04
C ASN A 340 -17.37 2.26 12.27
N ILE A 341 -18.10 1.32 11.67
CA ILE A 341 -19.55 1.20 11.89
C ILE A 341 -19.84 0.86 13.36
N LEU A 342 -19.10 -0.09 13.93
CA LEU A 342 -19.27 -0.50 15.33
C LEU A 342 -18.94 0.64 16.29
N VAL A 343 -17.82 1.34 16.08
CA VAL A 343 -17.42 2.50 16.89
C VAL A 343 -18.47 3.59 16.80
N ARG A 344 -18.95 3.93 15.60
CA ARG A 344 -20.01 4.94 15.43
C ARG A 344 -21.31 4.56 16.17
N ARG A 345 -21.73 3.29 16.10
CA ARG A 345 -22.90 2.80 16.85
C ARG A 345 -22.69 2.91 18.35
N ARG A 346 -21.52 2.46 18.86
CA ARG A 346 -21.22 2.52 20.29
C ARG A 346 -21.07 3.95 20.82
N THR A 347 -20.47 4.85 20.04
CA THR A 347 -20.40 6.27 20.43
C THR A 347 -21.76 6.93 20.43
N ALA A 348 -22.65 6.61 19.48
CA ALA A 348 -24.02 7.11 19.47
C ALA A 348 -24.83 6.60 20.67
N GLU A 349 -24.75 5.30 20.99
CA GLU A 349 -25.39 4.71 22.18
C GLU A 349 -24.88 5.36 23.48
N LEU A 350 -23.58 5.58 23.58
CA LEU A 350 -22.96 6.21 24.76
C LEU A 350 -23.37 7.68 24.92
N THR A 351 -23.39 8.44 23.82
CA THR A 351 -23.85 9.84 23.84
C THR A 351 -25.31 9.93 24.24
N GLN A 352 -26.17 9.09 23.72
CA GLN A 352 -27.58 9.05 24.09
C GLN A 352 -27.77 8.67 25.58
N ALA A 353 -27.00 7.70 26.08
CA ALA A 353 -27.04 7.32 27.49
C ALA A 353 -26.55 8.46 28.40
N LEU A 354 -25.49 9.19 27.99
CA LEU A 354 -25.00 10.34 28.73
C LEU A 354 -26.02 11.50 28.76
N GLU A 355 -26.68 11.78 27.62
CA GLU A 355 -27.72 12.81 27.55
C GLU A 355 -28.93 12.47 28.44
N THR A 356 -29.40 11.21 28.40
CA THR A 356 -30.48 10.77 29.26
C THR A 356 -30.10 10.85 30.74
N THR A 357 -28.90 10.42 31.11
CA THR A 357 -28.40 10.51 32.49
C THR A 357 -28.30 11.98 32.94
N ARG A 358 -27.81 12.86 32.10
CA ARG A 358 -27.69 14.30 32.38
C ARG A 358 -29.06 14.96 32.55
N ARG A 359 -30.03 14.57 31.70
CA ARG A 359 -31.41 15.04 31.81
C ARG A 359 -32.05 14.59 33.13
N LEU A 360 -31.95 13.32 33.48
CA LEU A 360 -32.48 12.79 34.74
C LEU A 360 -31.80 13.46 35.96
N TYR A 361 -30.51 13.69 35.90
CA TYR A 361 -29.78 14.40 36.95
C TYR A 361 -30.30 15.84 37.14
N ASN A 362 -30.54 16.57 36.04
CA ASN A 362 -31.07 17.93 36.09
C ASN A 362 -32.49 17.96 36.60
N GLU A 363 -33.35 17.03 36.15
CA GLU A 363 -34.74 16.91 36.66
C GLU A 363 -34.76 16.59 38.15
N ARG A 364 -33.91 15.69 38.62
CA ARG A 364 -33.75 15.38 40.04
C ARG A 364 -33.30 16.58 40.84
N ARG A 365 -32.34 17.32 40.33
CA ARG A 365 -31.84 18.54 40.98
C ARG A 365 -32.89 19.63 41.11
N GLN A 366 -33.69 19.84 40.03
CA GLN A 366 -34.81 20.77 40.05
C GLN A 366 -35.91 20.35 41.04
N SER A 367 -36.26 19.08 41.03
CA SER A 367 -37.24 18.53 41.98
C SER A 367 -36.79 18.70 43.43
N HIS A 368 -35.51 18.43 43.71
CA HIS A 368 -34.95 18.61 45.04
C HIS A 368 -34.97 20.07 45.50
N GLN A 369 -34.63 21.02 44.60
CA GLN A 369 -34.73 22.45 44.89
C GLN A 369 -36.20 22.88 45.15
N LYS A 370 -37.16 22.35 44.38
CA LYS A 370 -38.57 22.63 44.64
C LYS A 370 -39.02 22.15 46.02
N ILE A 371 -38.62 20.94 46.41
CA ILE A 371 -38.93 20.38 47.73
C ILE A 371 -38.36 21.28 48.84
N LEU A 372 -37.08 21.65 48.75
CA LEU A 372 -36.44 22.53 49.74
C LEU A 372 -37.14 23.90 49.85
N ASN A 373 -37.57 24.47 48.72
CA ASN A 373 -38.30 25.73 48.72
C ASN A 373 -39.71 25.57 49.35
N LEU A 374 -40.42 24.47 49.06
CA LEU A 374 -41.72 24.16 49.65
C LEU A 374 -41.58 23.94 51.17
N GLU A 375 -40.58 23.18 51.57
CA GLU A 375 -40.27 22.92 52.98
C GLU A 375 -39.98 24.22 53.75
N ARG A 376 -39.14 25.09 53.20
CA ARG A 376 -38.83 26.42 53.78
C ARG A 376 -40.05 27.30 53.89
N ASN A 377 -40.88 27.36 52.82
CA ASN A 377 -42.11 28.16 52.83
C ASN A 377 -43.14 27.61 53.83
N SER A 378 -43.22 26.29 53.96
CA SER A 378 -44.11 25.65 54.94
C SER A 378 -43.72 25.99 56.37
N ILE A 379 -42.41 25.92 56.67
CA ILE A 379 -41.89 26.28 58.01
C ILE A 379 -42.15 27.76 58.33
N VAL A 380 -41.88 28.66 57.37
CA VAL A 380 -42.14 30.09 57.54
C VAL A 380 -43.62 30.35 57.79
N SER A 381 -44.51 29.73 57.05
CA SER A 381 -45.96 29.88 57.21
C SER A 381 -46.47 29.35 58.56
N GLN A 382 -45.97 28.19 58.99
CA GLN A 382 -46.35 27.63 60.31
C GLN A 382 -45.86 28.49 61.46
N LEU A 383 -44.57 28.91 61.43
CA LEU A 383 -44.01 29.76 62.48
C LEU A 383 -44.71 31.10 62.52
N SER A 384 -44.97 31.76 61.39
CA SER A 384 -45.65 33.03 61.33
C SER A 384 -47.10 32.93 61.87
N SER A 385 -47.81 31.85 61.57
CA SER A 385 -49.15 31.64 62.08
C SER A 385 -49.15 31.44 63.62
N MET A 386 -48.19 30.69 64.16
CA MET A 386 -48.05 30.44 65.58
C MET A 386 -47.68 31.72 66.36
N PHE A 387 -46.65 32.43 65.83
CA PHE A 387 -46.24 33.71 66.43
C PHE A 387 -47.39 34.74 66.43
N ALA A 388 -48.11 34.87 65.32
CA ALA A 388 -49.24 35.81 65.29
C ALA A 388 -50.31 35.45 66.34
N HIS A 389 -50.56 34.15 66.56
CA HIS A 389 -51.52 33.67 67.52
C HIS A 389 -51.03 34.01 68.99
N GLU A 390 -49.76 33.67 69.25
CA GLU A 390 -49.18 33.92 70.61
C GLU A 390 -49.02 35.37 70.93
N ILE A 391 -48.72 36.25 69.93
CA ILE A 391 -48.63 37.71 70.18
C ILE A 391 -50.02 38.33 70.28
N LYS A 392 -51.04 37.84 69.56
CA LYS A 392 -52.42 38.35 69.66
C LYS A 392 -52.99 38.18 71.08
N GLN A 393 -52.66 37.09 71.79
CA GLN A 393 -53.12 36.85 73.17
C GLN A 393 -52.72 37.94 74.19
N PRO A 394 -51.40 38.29 74.35
CA PRO A 394 -51.01 39.32 75.24
C PRO A 394 -51.55 40.72 74.87
N ILE A 395 -51.67 40.97 73.53
CA ILE A 395 -52.28 42.23 73.04
C ILE A 395 -53.73 42.30 73.42
N MET A 396 -54.54 41.22 73.26
CA MET A 396 -55.92 41.13 73.71
C MET A 396 -56.05 41.34 75.25
N ASN A 397 -55.12 40.73 76.00
CA ASN A 397 -55.10 40.94 77.45
C ASN A 397 -54.84 42.39 77.85
N ILE A 398 -53.88 43.05 77.14
CA ILE A 398 -53.60 44.49 77.37
C ILE A 398 -54.87 45.33 77.04
N SER A 399 -55.54 45.06 75.95
CA SER A 399 -56.81 45.69 75.54
C SER A 399 -57.87 45.56 76.65
N LEU A 400 -58.03 44.30 77.13
CA LEU A 400 -58.96 44.00 78.20
C LEU A 400 -58.70 44.74 79.52
N TYR A 401 -57.39 44.77 79.86
CA TYR A 401 -56.99 45.51 81.08
C TYR A 401 -57.13 47.02 80.89
N ALA A 402 -56.83 47.59 79.74
CA ALA A 402 -57.06 48.99 79.42
C ALA A 402 -58.57 49.34 79.51
N ALA A 403 -59.41 48.51 78.89
CA ALA A 403 -60.89 48.69 78.96
C ALA A 403 -61.41 48.57 80.41
N ALA A 404 -60.91 47.55 81.14
CA ALA A 404 -61.29 47.36 82.54
C ALA A 404 -60.85 48.59 83.43
N LEU A 405 -59.64 49.08 83.16
CA LEU A 405 -59.11 50.30 83.90
C LEU A 405 -59.94 51.52 83.52
N LYS A 406 -60.32 51.71 82.27
CA LYS A 406 -61.20 52.81 81.84
C LYS A 406 -62.59 52.72 82.52
N MET A 407 -63.17 51.53 82.60
CA MET A 407 -64.44 51.34 83.36
C MET A 407 -64.29 51.59 84.84
N TYR A 408 -63.24 51.12 85.46
CA TYR A 408 -62.97 51.36 86.87
C TYR A 408 -62.80 52.87 87.22
N LEU A 409 -61.98 53.57 86.41
CA LEU A 409 -61.77 55.02 86.64
C LEU A 409 -63.02 55.83 86.33
N LYS A 410 -63.84 55.41 85.37
CA LYS A 410 -65.17 56.05 85.12
C LYS A 410 -66.16 55.87 86.27
N ARG A 411 -66.26 54.65 86.88
CA ARG A 411 -67.07 54.35 88.01
C ARG A 411 -66.68 55.06 89.26
N ALA A 412 -65.35 55.26 89.48
CA ALA A 412 -64.79 55.94 90.64
C ALA A 412 -64.94 57.44 90.54
N GLY A 413 -65.37 58.04 89.43
CA GLY A 413 -65.52 59.47 89.25
C GLY A 413 -64.20 60.23 89.15
N ILE A 414 -63.12 59.51 88.91
CA ILE A 414 -61.72 60.01 88.85
C ILE A 414 -61.22 60.23 87.40
N LEU A 415 -62.07 59.83 86.43
CA LEU A 415 -61.69 59.99 85.04
C LEU A 415 -61.71 61.47 84.63
N LYS A 416 -60.61 62.11 84.73
CA LYS A 416 -60.37 63.51 84.27
C LYS A 416 -59.86 63.44 82.82
N GLU A 417 -59.86 64.58 82.11
CA GLU A 417 -59.47 64.68 80.69
C GLU A 417 -58.16 64.02 80.39
N LYS A 418 -57.07 64.25 81.07
CA LYS A 418 -55.75 63.64 80.81
C LYS A 418 -55.67 62.15 80.98
N PRO A 419 -56.21 61.47 82.00
CA PRO A 419 -56.27 60.02 82.08
C PRO A 419 -57.16 59.38 80.97
N ALA A 420 -58.19 60.04 80.51
CA ALA A 420 -59.08 59.57 79.45
C ALA A 420 -58.31 59.61 78.12
N GLU A 421 -57.61 60.67 77.83
CA GLU A 421 -56.76 60.77 76.60
C GLU A 421 -55.66 59.72 76.57
N LEU A 422 -54.99 59.40 77.67
CA LEU A 422 -53.98 58.38 77.77
C LEU A 422 -54.52 56.98 77.59
N LEU A 423 -55.75 56.67 78.05
CA LEU A 423 -56.38 55.40 77.86
C LEU A 423 -56.87 55.23 76.42
N GLU A 424 -57.39 56.24 75.78
CA GLU A 424 -57.71 56.27 74.40
C GLU A 424 -56.49 56.04 73.50
N ALA A 425 -55.38 56.70 73.83
CA ALA A 425 -54.10 56.51 73.14
C ALA A 425 -53.62 55.03 73.26
N LEU A 426 -53.75 54.45 74.50
CA LEU A 426 -53.36 53.05 74.72
C LEU A 426 -54.27 52.07 73.99
N GLU A 427 -55.62 52.28 73.95
CA GLU A 427 -56.54 51.50 73.20
C GLU A 427 -56.25 51.55 71.67
N SER A 428 -55.94 52.74 71.15
CA SER A 428 -55.57 52.95 69.79
C SER A 428 -54.25 52.21 69.39
N GLU A 429 -53.23 52.22 70.27
CA GLU A 429 -51.96 51.57 70.04
C GLU A 429 -52.07 50.03 70.10
N VAL A 430 -52.98 49.50 70.97
CA VAL A 430 -53.32 48.08 71.03
C VAL A 430 -54.06 47.61 69.78
N GLU A 431 -55.01 48.40 69.30
CA GLU A 431 -55.73 48.12 68.04
C GLU A 431 -54.72 48.09 66.84
N ARG A 432 -53.85 49.08 66.83
CA ARG A 432 -52.79 49.19 65.83
C ARG A 432 -51.85 47.96 65.86
N SER A 433 -51.38 47.56 67.05
CA SER A 433 -50.54 46.37 67.23
C SER A 433 -51.25 45.07 66.75
N SER A 434 -52.52 44.93 67.06
CA SER A 434 -53.36 43.80 66.62
C SER A 434 -53.47 43.78 65.09
N ALA A 435 -53.66 44.94 64.47
CA ALA A 435 -53.75 45.04 63.01
C ALA A 435 -52.41 44.62 62.34
N ILE A 436 -51.26 45.02 62.88
CA ILE A 436 -49.95 44.61 62.37
C ILE A 436 -49.77 43.09 62.47
N VAL A 437 -50.08 42.47 63.59
CA VAL A 437 -49.99 41.03 63.80
C VAL A 437 -50.87 40.24 62.83
N GLU A 438 -52.11 40.69 62.65
CA GLU A 438 -53.02 40.05 61.71
C GLU A 438 -52.55 40.20 60.24
N HIS A 439 -51.88 41.34 59.96
CA HIS A 439 -51.31 41.59 58.65
C HIS A 439 -50.12 40.64 58.35
N VAL A 440 -49.19 40.46 59.31
CA VAL A 440 -48.09 39.54 59.24
C VAL A 440 -48.58 38.10 59.10
N ARG A 441 -49.63 37.69 59.78
CA ARG A 441 -50.26 36.39 59.69
C ARG A 441 -50.88 36.17 58.30
N SER A 442 -51.54 37.17 57.77
CA SER A 442 -52.13 37.15 56.43
C SER A 442 -51.06 36.98 55.36
N TYR A 443 -49.96 37.67 55.51
CA TYR A 443 -48.78 37.55 54.60
C TYR A 443 -48.17 36.15 54.65
N ALA A 444 -47.96 35.60 55.82
CA ALA A 444 -47.40 34.25 55.96
C ALA A 444 -48.35 33.13 55.47
N LYS A 445 -49.67 33.37 55.44
CA LYS A 445 -50.68 32.40 54.99
C LYS A 445 -51.00 32.50 53.50
N SER A 446 -50.55 33.56 52.83
CA SER A 446 -50.76 33.77 51.40
C SER A 446 -49.96 32.75 50.59
N ARG A 447 -50.66 32.06 49.64
CA ARG A 447 -50.06 31.08 48.73
C ARG A 447 -49.07 31.71 47.79
N PRO A 448 -48.25 30.88 47.10
CA PRO A 448 -47.17 31.41 46.28
C PRO A 448 -47.66 32.45 45.30
N THR A 449 -46.98 33.55 45.34
CA THR A 449 -47.03 34.79 44.60
C THR A 449 -47.28 34.56 43.11
N GLU A 450 -48.49 34.83 42.65
CA GLU A 450 -48.79 34.88 41.22
C GLU A 450 -48.53 36.29 40.72
N ARG A 451 -47.40 36.52 40.09
CA ARG A 451 -47.08 37.80 39.45
C ARG A 451 -48.08 38.05 38.33
N LYS A 452 -48.72 39.19 38.32
CA LYS A 452 -49.68 39.63 37.31
C LYS A 452 -49.32 41.02 36.81
N ASP A 453 -49.68 41.31 35.59
CA ASP A 453 -49.58 42.66 35.07
C ASP A 453 -50.67 43.52 35.76
N THR A 454 -50.27 44.46 36.57
CA THR A 454 -51.15 45.29 37.38
C THR A 454 -50.72 46.74 37.28
N ALA A 455 -51.65 47.65 37.27
CA ALA A 455 -51.40 49.08 37.28
C ALA A 455 -51.05 49.53 38.70
N LEU A 456 -49.84 50.11 38.84
CA LEU A 456 -49.32 50.55 40.15
C LEU A 456 -50.18 51.63 40.78
N GLU A 457 -50.76 52.53 39.97
CA GLU A 457 -51.66 53.57 40.40
C GLU A 457 -52.90 53.02 41.11
N LYS A 458 -53.45 51.89 40.62
CA LYS A 458 -54.59 51.22 41.25
C LYS A 458 -54.22 50.61 42.61
N LEU A 459 -53.01 50.04 42.73
CA LEU A 459 -52.52 49.50 44.00
C LEU A 459 -52.26 50.56 45.05
N ILE A 460 -51.81 51.73 44.60
CA ILE A 460 -51.62 52.88 45.46
C ILE A 460 -52.99 53.42 45.96
N GLU A 461 -53.97 53.56 45.03
CA GLU A 461 -55.33 54.00 45.36
C GLU A 461 -55.97 53.08 46.42
N ASP A 462 -55.87 51.75 46.21
CA ASP A 462 -56.44 50.75 47.10
C ASP A 462 -55.71 50.72 48.45
N ALA A 463 -54.42 50.99 48.51
CA ALA A 463 -53.69 51.11 49.73
C ALA A 463 -54.08 52.38 50.51
N LEU A 464 -54.28 53.50 49.82
CA LEU A 464 -54.69 54.79 50.43
C LEU A 464 -56.10 54.72 51.03
N LYS A 465 -57.04 53.92 50.47
CA LYS A 465 -58.36 53.72 51.08
C LYS A 465 -58.32 53.18 52.51
N THR A 466 -57.22 52.54 52.85
CA THR A 466 -57.03 51.97 54.20
C THR A 466 -56.61 53.02 55.25
N PHE A 467 -56.23 54.23 54.78
CA PHE A 467 -55.85 55.37 55.68
C PHE A 467 -56.88 56.50 55.56
N PRO A 468 -57.64 56.79 56.62
CA PRO A 468 -58.70 57.82 56.59
C PRO A 468 -58.12 59.25 56.48
N GLU A 469 -56.93 59.47 57.01
CA GLU A 469 -56.21 60.73 56.88
C GLU A 469 -54.72 60.47 56.55
N LEU A 470 -54.26 61.06 55.45
CA LEU A 470 -52.86 60.98 55.05
C LEU A 470 -52.00 61.98 55.95
N PRO A 471 -50.80 61.54 56.36
CA PRO A 471 -49.89 62.46 57.06
C PRO A 471 -49.54 63.64 56.13
N PRO A 472 -49.43 64.85 56.66
CA PRO A 472 -49.21 66.07 55.86
C PRO A 472 -47.87 66.10 55.06
N CYS A 473 -47.00 65.16 55.36
CA CYS A 473 -45.72 64.98 54.66
C CYS A 473 -45.77 64.04 53.49
N VAL A 474 -46.92 63.44 53.19
CA VAL A 474 -47.11 62.47 52.07
C VAL A 474 -47.80 63.14 50.92
N HIS A 475 -47.10 63.26 49.78
CA HIS A 475 -47.67 63.72 48.55
C HIS A 475 -47.77 62.51 47.60
N VAL A 476 -48.93 62.27 47.03
CA VAL A 476 -49.18 61.17 46.09
C VAL A 476 -49.42 61.78 44.70
N ASP A 477 -48.54 61.49 43.81
CA ASP A 477 -48.72 61.81 42.41
C ASP A 477 -48.90 60.49 41.57
N ALA A 478 -50.15 60.14 41.32
CA ALA A 478 -50.52 58.95 40.56
C ALA A 478 -51.09 59.35 39.19
N SER A 479 -50.61 60.44 38.60
CA SER A 479 -51.11 60.96 37.31
C SER A 479 -50.68 60.16 36.06
N GLY A 480 -49.71 59.21 36.19
CA GLY A 480 -49.20 58.36 35.11
C GLY A 480 -49.82 56.98 35.08
N HIS A 481 -49.63 56.23 33.98
CA HIS A 481 -49.96 54.82 33.88
C HIS A 481 -48.69 53.98 33.98
N TYR A 482 -48.59 53.22 35.08
CA TYR A 482 -47.37 52.45 35.42
C TYR A 482 -47.72 50.94 35.51
N PRO A 483 -47.69 50.19 34.38
CA PRO A 483 -47.88 48.74 34.47
C PRO A 483 -46.68 48.08 35.11
N VAL A 484 -46.90 47.24 36.07
CA VAL A 484 -45.85 46.47 36.78
C VAL A 484 -46.22 44.98 36.75
N HIS A 485 -45.22 44.15 36.49
CA HIS A 485 -45.38 42.69 36.58
C HIS A 485 -44.97 42.21 37.96
N ALA A 486 -45.86 42.31 38.90
CA ALA A 486 -45.58 42.00 40.30
C ALA A 486 -46.78 41.32 40.97
N ASP A 487 -46.57 40.79 42.18
CA ASP A 487 -47.67 40.36 43.00
C ASP A 487 -48.37 41.60 43.59
N PRO A 488 -49.66 41.80 43.29
CA PRO A 488 -50.40 42.95 43.79
C PRO A 488 -50.35 43.09 45.30
N PHE A 489 -50.35 41.97 46.01
CA PHE A 489 -50.31 41.96 47.46
C PHE A 489 -48.95 42.38 48.03
N GLU A 490 -47.84 41.95 47.44
CA GLU A 490 -46.50 42.39 47.85
C GLU A 490 -46.31 43.90 47.67
N ILE A 491 -46.79 44.45 46.57
CA ILE A 491 -46.71 45.89 46.30
C ILE A 491 -47.58 46.68 47.27
N GLN A 492 -48.81 46.24 47.50
CA GLN A 492 -49.67 46.87 48.49
C GLN A 492 -49.05 46.85 49.91
N PHE A 493 -48.44 45.71 50.28
CA PHE A 493 -47.77 45.60 51.57
C PHE A 493 -46.61 46.56 51.72
N ILE A 494 -45.81 46.73 50.69
CA ILE A 494 -44.70 47.71 50.67
C ILE A 494 -45.23 49.13 50.84
N ILE A 495 -46.30 49.47 50.09
CA ILE A 495 -46.92 50.81 50.18
C ILE A 495 -47.45 51.04 51.59
N LEU A 496 -48.24 50.10 52.10
CA LEU A 496 -48.82 50.22 53.45
C LEU A 496 -47.78 50.26 54.53
N SER A 497 -46.73 49.44 54.46
CA SER A 497 -45.64 49.49 55.47
C SER A 497 -44.84 50.82 55.44
N SER A 498 -44.66 51.37 54.23
CA SER A 498 -44.03 52.64 54.01
C SER A 498 -44.85 53.78 54.59
N LEU A 499 -46.17 53.80 54.38
CA LEU A 499 -47.12 54.80 54.95
C LEU A 499 -47.22 54.68 56.44
N LEU A 500 -47.27 53.49 57.02
CA LEU A 500 -47.26 53.25 58.44
C LEU A 500 -46.00 53.77 59.11
N ASN A 501 -44.85 53.57 58.53
CA ASN A 501 -43.58 54.08 59.04
C ASN A 501 -43.56 55.61 59.07
N VAL A 502 -44.03 56.25 58.02
CA VAL A 502 -44.10 57.76 57.98
C VAL A 502 -45.09 58.31 59.01
N SER A 503 -46.22 57.64 59.18
CA SER A 503 -47.20 58.10 60.19
C SER A 503 -46.75 57.91 61.61
N SER A 504 -45.81 56.98 61.89
CA SER A 504 -45.34 56.71 63.29
C SER A 504 -44.15 57.54 63.71
N THR A 505 -43.33 57.95 62.81
CA THR A 505 -42.02 58.67 63.15
C THR A 505 -42.07 60.17 62.96
N GLY A 506 -43.10 60.66 62.25
CA GLY A 506 -43.20 62.11 61.95
C GLY A 506 -42.10 62.67 61.06
N THR A 507 -41.13 61.83 60.69
CA THR A 507 -40.01 62.17 59.82
C THR A 507 -39.91 61.15 58.69
N PRO A 508 -39.77 61.56 57.44
CA PRO A 508 -39.54 60.68 56.36
C PRO A 508 -38.19 59.97 56.51
N PHE A 509 -38.19 58.68 56.36
CA PHE A 509 -36.94 57.84 56.37
C PHE A 509 -35.93 58.24 55.29
N PHE A 510 -36.34 59.06 54.33
CA PHE A 510 -35.52 59.64 53.28
C PHE A 510 -35.54 61.16 53.32
N SER A 511 -34.42 61.79 53.09
CA SER A 511 -34.24 63.25 53.10
C SER A 511 -35.01 64.04 52.03
N ASN A 512 -35.77 63.30 51.16
CA ASN A 512 -36.68 63.88 50.19
C ASN A 512 -38.13 63.36 50.42
N PRO A 513 -39.14 64.20 50.15
CA PRO A 513 -40.53 63.73 50.26
C PRO A 513 -40.71 62.48 49.44
N LEU A 514 -41.40 61.48 50.01
CA LEU A 514 -41.80 60.26 49.27
C LEU A 514 -42.78 60.70 48.18
N ILE A 515 -42.29 60.67 46.93
CA ILE A 515 -43.12 60.84 45.72
C ILE A 515 -43.43 59.44 45.29
N PHE A 516 -44.66 59.05 45.32
CA PHE A 516 -45.20 57.80 44.77
C PHE A 516 -45.78 58.03 43.42
#